data_01e259ba6807c25944861ba8c6452cc8
#
_entry.id   01e259ba6807c25944861ba8c6452cc8
#
_cell.length_a   1.000
_cell.length_b   1.000
_cell.length_c   1.000
_cell.angle_alpha   90.00
_cell.angle_beta   90.00
_cell.angle_gamma   90.00
#
_symmetry.space_group_name_H-M   'P 1'
#
loop_
_entity.id
_entity.type
_entity.pdbx_description
1 polymer ?
#
loop_
_entity_poly.entity_id
_entity_poly.type
_entity_poly.pdbx_seq_one_letter_code
_entity_poly.pdbx_strand_id
1 'polypeptide(L)'
;MLTSRNIKGLVSAIEADCQDTLLPPEGGLEAIGQPIVPFTLIRDTRGYLERITHQINGTYSNGWYDSCAVMIQRLIETLIIESFENKNIAQRIQSQSGDFFYLSDLISIMLSDSSWNLSRNTRNALPKLKDIGDKSAHSRRFNAVRNDIDKINPEIRVVVQELVYLAGLK
;
A
#
# COMPACT_ATOMS: atom_id res chain seq x y z
N MET A 1 -14.70 -47.03 2.46
CA MET A 1 -13.39 -46.44 2.08
C MET A 1 -13.61 -45.03 1.54
N LEU A 2 -13.04 -44.01 2.16
CA LEU A 2 -13.05 -42.65 1.64
C LEU A 2 -12.12 -42.59 0.43
N THR A 3 -12.67 -42.24 -0.75
CA THR A 3 -11.90 -42.07 -1.96
C THR A 3 -11.16 -40.74 -1.93
N SER A 4 -10.02 -40.62 -2.62
CA SER A 4 -9.22 -39.39 -2.72
C SER A 4 -10.06 -38.16 -3.18
N ARG A 5 -11.12 -38.41 -3.96
CA ARG A 5 -12.07 -37.37 -4.42
C ARG A 5 -12.95 -36.85 -3.27
N ASN A 6 -13.38 -37.73 -2.36
CA ASN A 6 -14.17 -37.35 -1.18
C ASN A 6 -13.35 -36.57 -0.16
N ILE A 7 -12.07 -36.91 -0.03
CA ILE A 7 -11.14 -36.19 0.88
C ILE A 7 -10.90 -34.76 0.39
N LYS A 8 -10.66 -34.57 -0.91
CA LYS A 8 -10.50 -33.24 -1.51
C LYS A 8 -11.75 -32.36 -1.32
N GLY A 9 -12.95 -32.95 -1.55
CA GLY A 9 -14.21 -32.22 -1.32
C GLY A 9 -14.43 -31.83 0.12
N LEU A 10 -14.06 -32.68 1.07
CA LEU A 10 -14.17 -32.39 2.50
C LEU A 10 -13.16 -31.28 2.94
N VAL A 11 -11.93 -31.35 2.43
CA VAL A 11 -10.92 -30.33 2.69
C VAL A 11 -11.38 -28.97 2.16
N SER A 12 -11.88 -28.91 0.92
CA SER A 12 -12.39 -27.65 0.35
C SER A 12 -13.60 -27.10 1.12
N ALA A 13 -14.48 -27.96 1.65
CA ALA A 13 -15.61 -27.53 2.46
C ALA A 13 -15.16 -26.99 3.83
N ILE A 14 -14.17 -27.63 4.46
CA ILE A 14 -13.57 -27.16 5.71
C ILE A 14 -12.84 -25.84 5.49
N GLU A 15 -12.07 -25.72 4.41
CA GLU A 15 -11.38 -24.47 4.05
C GLU A 15 -12.37 -23.32 3.85
N ALA A 16 -13.49 -23.57 3.18
CA ALA A 16 -14.54 -22.56 2.97
C ALA A 16 -15.21 -22.14 4.30
N ASP A 17 -15.50 -23.09 5.19
CA ASP A 17 -16.10 -22.81 6.51
C ASP A 17 -15.12 -22.10 7.47
N CYS A 18 -13.83 -22.35 7.32
CA CYS A 18 -12.79 -21.78 8.18
C CYS A 18 -12.15 -20.49 7.59
N GLN A 19 -12.53 -20.08 6.40
CA GLN A 19 -11.87 -18.98 5.68
C GLN A 19 -11.90 -17.66 6.47
N ASP A 20 -12.94 -17.41 7.24
CA ASP A 20 -13.07 -16.23 8.10
C ASP A 20 -12.24 -16.31 9.39
N THR A 21 -11.76 -17.51 9.76
CA THR A 21 -11.02 -17.76 11.01
C THR A 21 -9.53 -18.05 10.78
N LEU A 22 -9.12 -18.32 9.54
CA LEU A 22 -7.73 -18.56 9.21
C LEU A 22 -6.96 -17.25 9.17
N LEU A 23 -5.83 -17.21 9.87
CA LEU A 23 -4.90 -16.09 9.78
C LEU A 23 -4.36 -16.03 8.34
N PRO A 24 -4.29 -14.84 7.74
CA PRO A 24 -3.68 -14.68 6.42
C PRO A 24 -2.21 -15.11 6.48
N PRO A 25 -1.66 -15.69 5.39
CA PRO A 25 -0.24 -16.05 5.33
C PRO A 25 0.64 -14.80 5.52
N GLU A 26 1.84 -14.99 6.09
CA GLU A 26 2.78 -13.87 6.36
C GLU A 26 3.09 -13.02 5.12
N GLY A 27 3.08 -13.61 3.94
CA GLY A 27 3.24 -12.91 2.65
C GLY A 27 2.00 -12.16 2.16
N GLY A 28 0.87 -12.26 2.86
CA GLY A 28 -0.43 -11.77 2.40
C GLY A 28 -1.14 -12.75 1.47
N LEU A 29 -2.43 -12.52 1.22
CA LEU A 29 -3.22 -13.30 0.25
C LEU A 29 -3.01 -12.74 -1.15
N GLU A 30 -3.01 -13.63 -2.16
CA GLU A 30 -3.07 -13.19 -3.55
C GLU A 30 -4.39 -12.45 -3.82
N ALA A 31 -4.29 -11.29 -4.49
CA ALA A 31 -5.47 -10.49 -4.79
C ALA A 31 -6.39 -11.22 -5.76
N ILE A 32 -7.63 -11.48 -5.33
CA ILE A 32 -8.69 -12.00 -6.20
C ILE A 32 -9.28 -10.82 -6.96
N GLY A 33 -9.07 -10.75 -8.27
CA GLY A 33 -9.55 -9.68 -9.14
C GLY A 33 -8.44 -8.70 -9.56
N GLN A 34 -8.83 -7.48 -9.95
CA GLN A 34 -7.84 -6.46 -10.32
C GLN A 34 -7.17 -5.87 -9.06
N PRO A 35 -5.84 -5.93 -8.96
CA PRO A 35 -5.14 -5.42 -7.79
C PRO A 35 -5.21 -3.89 -7.73
N ILE A 36 -5.30 -3.34 -6.51
CA ILE A 36 -5.22 -1.89 -6.25
C ILE A 36 -3.84 -1.35 -6.67
N VAL A 37 -2.79 -2.05 -6.24
CA VAL A 37 -1.43 -1.77 -6.72
C VAL A 37 -1.00 -2.92 -7.62
N PRO A 38 -0.84 -2.69 -8.95
CA PRO A 38 -0.33 -3.71 -9.85
C PRO A 38 1.05 -4.19 -9.40
N PHE A 39 1.19 -5.48 -9.15
CA PHE A 39 2.45 -6.06 -8.67
C PHE A 39 3.62 -5.81 -9.64
N THR A 40 3.33 -5.66 -10.93
CA THR A 40 4.31 -5.32 -11.96
C THR A 40 5.03 -3.99 -11.72
N LEU A 41 4.43 -3.05 -10.96
CA LEU A 41 5.07 -1.79 -10.60
C LEU A 41 6.16 -1.98 -9.53
N ILE A 42 6.03 -2.98 -8.66
CA ILE A 42 6.88 -3.18 -7.48
C ILE A 42 7.77 -4.40 -7.61
N ARG A 43 7.40 -5.37 -8.46
CA ARG A 43 8.18 -6.60 -8.70
C ARG A 43 9.64 -6.28 -8.99
N ASP A 44 10.54 -7.07 -8.42
CA ASP A 44 11.99 -6.96 -8.60
C ASP A 44 12.60 -5.65 -8.07
N THR A 45 11.90 -4.97 -7.13
CA THR A 45 12.39 -3.78 -6.42
C THR A 45 12.99 -4.19 -5.05
N ARG A 46 12.32 -3.84 -3.95
CA ARG A 46 12.70 -4.20 -2.59
C ARG A 46 11.69 -5.17 -2.00
N GLY A 47 12.16 -6.26 -1.38
CA GLY A 47 11.27 -7.29 -0.83
C GLY A 47 10.25 -6.78 0.18
N TYR A 48 10.55 -5.70 0.93
CA TYR A 48 9.59 -5.08 1.83
C TYR A 48 8.49 -4.29 1.08
N LEU A 49 8.78 -3.68 -0.07
CA LEU A 49 7.77 -3.03 -0.92
C LEU A 49 6.84 -4.06 -1.55
N GLU A 50 7.37 -5.20 -1.97
CA GLU A 50 6.57 -6.31 -2.47
C GLU A 50 5.62 -6.83 -1.38
N ARG A 51 6.10 -7.03 -0.14
CA ARG A 51 5.25 -7.44 0.98
C ARG A 51 4.16 -6.44 1.31
N ILE A 52 4.48 -5.13 1.35
CA ILE A 52 3.47 -4.07 1.54
C ILE A 52 2.41 -4.14 0.44
N THR A 53 2.81 -4.32 -0.80
CA THR A 53 1.89 -4.41 -1.95
C THR A 53 0.98 -5.64 -1.85
N HIS A 54 1.50 -6.79 -1.45
CA HIS A 54 0.67 -7.98 -1.18
C HIS A 54 -0.34 -7.72 -0.07
N GLN A 55 0.05 -7.02 1.01
CA GLN A 55 -0.86 -6.66 2.10
C GLN A 55 -1.95 -5.69 1.64
N ILE A 56 -1.63 -4.68 0.80
CA ILE A 56 -2.63 -3.77 0.22
C ILE A 56 -3.67 -4.57 -0.58
N ASN A 57 -3.21 -5.38 -1.52
CA ASN A 57 -4.10 -6.12 -2.40
C ASN A 57 -4.89 -7.19 -1.64
N GLY A 58 -4.26 -7.87 -0.68
CA GLY A 58 -4.90 -8.86 0.18
C GLY A 58 -5.98 -8.26 1.09
N THR A 59 -5.69 -7.16 1.77
CA THR A 59 -6.68 -6.49 2.64
C THR A 59 -7.85 -5.94 1.84
N TYR A 60 -7.61 -5.40 0.66
CA TYR A 60 -8.70 -4.97 -0.24
C TYR A 60 -9.58 -6.15 -0.67
N SER A 61 -8.98 -7.26 -1.09
CA SER A 61 -9.72 -8.45 -1.54
C SER A 61 -10.57 -9.07 -0.43
N ASN A 62 -10.12 -8.97 0.82
CA ASN A 62 -10.84 -9.47 1.99
C ASN A 62 -11.84 -8.45 2.58
N GLY A 63 -12.01 -7.27 1.98
CA GLY A 63 -12.95 -6.27 2.48
C GLY A 63 -12.45 -5.47 3.70
N TRP A 64 -11.17 -5.55 4.05
CA TRP A 64 -10.55 -4.83 5.16
C TRP A 64 -10.04 -3.47 4.70
N TYR A 65 -10.97 -2.58 4.37
CA TYR A 65 -10.65 -1.34 3.66
C TYR A 65 -9.91 -0.32 4.51
N ASP A 66 -10.13 -0.27 5.82
CA ASP A 66 -9.32 0.56 6.72
C ASP A 66 -7.85 0.11 6.72
N SER A 67 -7.62 -1.20 6.85
CA SER A 67 -6.27 -1.77 6.77
C SER A 67 -5.63 -1.50 5.41
N CYS A 68 -6.40 -1.61 4.32
CA CYS A 68 -5.96 -1.30 2.97
C CYS A 68 -5.50 0.16 2.87
N ALA A 69 -6.30 1.12 3.36
CA ALA A 69 -5.97 2.55 3.35
C ALA A 69 -4.68 2.87 4.12
N VAL A 70 -4.52 2.29 5.32
CA VAL A 70 -3.30 2.45 6.13
C VAL A 70 -2.08 1.85 5.43
N MET A 71 -2.22 0.70 4.77
CA MET A 71 -1.11 0.09 4.03
C MET A 71 -0.74 0.85 2.75
N ILE A 72 -1.71 1.48 2.08
CA ILE A 72 -1.44 2.41 0.96
C ILE A 72 -0.61 3.60 1.47
N GLN A 73 -1.00 4.20 2.60
CA GLN A 73 -0.26 5.28 3.22
C GLN A 73 1.18 4.87 3.54
N ARG A 74 1.38 3.69 4.12
CA ARG A 74 2.71 3.12 4.40
C ARG A 74 3.55 2.92 3.13
N LEU A 75 2.94 2.46 2.04
CA LEU A 75 3.66 2.31 0.76
C LEU A 75 4.16 3.67 0.26
N ILE A 76 3.31 4.69 0.29
CA ILE A 76 3.65 6.05 -0.16
C ILE A 76 4.78 6.63 0.70
N GLU A 77 4.67 6.52 2.02
CA GLU A 77 5.71 6.96 2.97
C GLU A 77 7.06 6.33 2.64
N THR A 78 7.07 5.01 2.48
CA THR A 78 8.29 4.26 2.17
C THR A 78 8.88 4.71 0.82
N LEU A 79 8.06 4.86 -0.22
CA LEU A 79 8.53 5.28 -1.54
C LEU A 79 9.05 6.73 -1.56
N ILE A 80 8.48 7.63 -0.76
CA ILE A 80 9.02 8.98 -0.59
C ILE A 80 10.41 8.90 0.06
N ILE A 81 10.57 8.15 1.14
CA ILE A 81 11.87 7.97 1.81
C ILE A 81 12.90 7.40 0.82
N GLU A 82 12.58 6.33 0.11
CA GLU A 82 13.45 5.75 -0.93
C GLU A 82 13.87 6.77 -2.00
N SER A 83 12.95 7.67 -2.38
CA SER A 83 13.25 8.73 -3.35
C SER A 83 14.31 9.71 -2.83
N PHE A 84 14.22 10.12 -1.55
CA PHE A 84 15.21 10.99 -0.91
C PHE A 84 16.54 10.27 -0.69
N GLU A 85 16.53 8.98 -0.35
CA GLU A 85 17.73 8.16 -0.22
C GLU A 85 18.42 7.99 -1.58
N ASN A 86 17.67 7.72 -2.65
CA ASN A 86 18.23 7.61 -4.01
C ASN A 86 18.96 8.87 -4.46
N LYS A 87 18.48 10.05 -4.06
CA LYS A 87 19.17 11.34 -4.33
C LYS A 87 20.28 11.68 -3.34
N ASN A 88 20.54 10.84 -2.32
CA ASN A 88 21.49 11.11 -1.24
C ASN A 88 21.19 12.40 -0.44
N ILE A 89 19.89 12.70 -0.23
CA ILE A 89 19.40 13.86 0.52
C ILE A 89 18.45 13.46 1.66
N ALA A 90 18.54 12.22 2.16
CA ALA A 90 17.67 11.69 3.22
C ALA A 90 17.69 12.54 4.51
N GLN A 91 18.83 13.18 4.81
CA GLN A 91 18.97 14.09 5.96
C GLN A 91 17.98 15.27 5.96
N ARG A 92 17.39 15.62 4.80
CA ARG A 92 16.38 16.69 4.69
C ARG A 92 15.01 16.29 5.24
N ILE A 93 14.78 14.98 5.42
CA ILE A 93 13.53 14.40 5.91
C ILE A 93 13.72 13.63 7.22
N GLN A 94 14.82 13.91 7.92
CA GLN A 94 15.15 13.32 9.21
C GLN A 94 15.24 14.38 10.31
N SER A 95 14.90 13.98 11.54
CA SER A 95 15.14 14.74 12.75
C SER A 95 16.63 14.73 13.13
N GLN A 96 17.01 15.50 14.14
CA GLN A 96 18.37 15.47 14.70
C GLN A 96 18.77 14.11 15.30
N SER A 97 17.78 13.29 15.71
CA SER A 97 17.99 11.91 16.16
C SER A 97 18.18 10.90 15.04
N GLY A 98 17.95 11.29 13.78
CA GLY A 98 18.03 10.42 12.61
C GLY A 98 16.72 9.73 12.24
N ASP A 99 15.64 9.97 13.01
CA ASP A 99 14.32 9.43 12.70
C ASP A 99 13.69 10.18 11.54
N PHE A 100 13.02 9.45 10.64
CA PHE A 100 12.27 10.06 9.54
C PHE A 100 11.05 10.81 10.06
N PHE A 101 10.72 11.91 9.41
CA PHE A 101 9.53 12.70 9.71
C PHE A 101 8.25 11.90 9.36
N TYR A 102 7.12 12.33 9.92
CA TYR A 102 5.82 11.75 9.59
C TYR A 102 5.42 12.04 8.13
N LEU A 103 4.57 11.21 7.56
CA LEU A 103 4.16 11.33 6.16
C LEU A 103 3.63 12.73 5.79
N SER A 104 2.98 13.45 6.70
CA SER A 104 2.55 14.84 6.49
C SER A 104 3.70 15.77 6.10
N ASP A 105 4.80 15.64 6.84
CA ASP A 105 5.97 16.49 6.65
C ASP A 105 6.77 16.03 5.42
N LEU A 106 6.89 14.72 5.22
CA LEU A 106 7.50 14.13 4.01
C LEU A 106 6.82 14.65 2.74
N ILE A 107 5.49 14.60 2.69
CA ILE A 107 4.71 15.13 1.55
C ILE A 107 4.95 16.63 1.39
N SER A 108 4.89 17.40 2.48
CA SER A 108 5.07 18.85 2.44
C SER A 108 6.45 19.24 1.92
N ILE A 109 7.51 18.57 2.38
CA ILE A 109 8.88 18.80 1.94
C ILE A 109 9.02 18.43 0.45
N MET A 110 8.51 17.27 0.04
CA MET A 110 8.59 16.84 -1.36
C MET A 110 7.83 17.77 -2.29
N LEU A 111 6.64 18.26 -1.90
CA LEU A 111 5.81 19.15 -2.73
C LEU A 111 6.38 20.57 -2.82
N SER A 112 7.07 21.04 -1.78
CA SER A 112 7.69 22.39 -1.76
C SER A 112 8.99 22.47 -2.57
N ASP A 113 9.63 21.35 -2.82
CA ASP A 113 10.92 21.29 -3.54
C ASP A 113 10.69 21.11 -5.05
N SER A 114 10.99 22.17 -5.82
CA SER A 114 10.85 22.17 -7.28
C SER A 114 11.82 21.22 -7.99
N SER A 115 12.86 20.72 -7.30
CA SER A 115 13.80 19.73 -7.88
C SER A 115 13.16 18.36 -8.09
N TRP A 116 12.02 18.09 -7.44
CA TRP A 116 11.17 16.95 -7.74
C TRP A 116 10.26 17.29 -8.92
N ASN A 117 10.53 16.75 -10.07
CA ASN A 117 9.69 16.93 -11.25
C ASN A 117 8.40 16.09 -11.16
N LEU A 118 7.60 16.35 -10.11
CA LEU A 118 6.33 15.65 -9.86
C LEU A 118 5.25 16.12 -10.83
N SER A 119 4.54 15.16 -11.39
CA SER A 119 3.35 15.43 -12.19
C SER A 119 2.26 16.15 -11.37
N ARG A 120 1.42 16.94 -12.06
CA ARG A 120 0.28 17.59 -11.43
C ARG A 120 -0.65 16.59 -10.72
N ASN A 121 -0.82 15.41 -11.31
CA ASN A 121 -1.67 14.36 -10.76
C ASN A 121 -1.13 13.85 -9.42
N THR A 122 0.15 13.54 -9.34
CA THR A 122 0.80 13.10 -8.10
C THR A 122 0.77 14.18 -7.04
N ARG A 123 1.03 15.45 -7.38
CA ARG A 123 0.92 16.58 -6.45
C ARG A 123 -0.46 16.68 -5.82
N ASN A 124 -1.52 16.50 -6.60
CA ASN A 124 -2.90 16.57 -6.13
C ASN A 124 -3.35 15.31 -5.39
N ALA A 125 -2.78 14.15 -5.71
CA ALA A 125 -3.16 12.87 -5.15
C ALA A 125 -2.53 12.60 -3.78
N LEU A 126 -1.26 12.93 -3.57
CA LEU A 126 -0.54 12.65 -2.33
C LEU A 126 -1.29 13.08 -1.06
N PRO A 127 -1.83 14.32 -0.94
CA PRO A 127 -2.61 14.72 0.22
C PRO A 127 -3.88 13.91 0.43
N LYS A 128 -4.56 13.51 -0.66
CA LYS A 128 -5.80 12.71 -0.59
C LYS A 128 -5.53 11.29 -0.11
N LEU A 129 -4.45 10.68 -0.61
CA LEU A 129 -4.04 9.33 -0.22
C LEU A 129 -3.60 9.28 1.25
N LYS A 130 -2.96 10.36 1.74
CA LYS A 130 -2.68 10.52 3.17
C LYS A 130 -3.97 10.64 3.99
N ASP A 131 -4.90 11.51 3.57
CA ASP A 131 -6.13 11.81 4.31
C ASP A 131 -6.99 10.56 4.56
N ILE A 132 -7.13 9.68 3.58
CA ILE A 132 -7.90 8.45 3.75
C ILE A 132 -7.21 7.48 4.73
N GLY A 133 -5.88 7.37 4.70
CA GLY A 133 -5.13 6.56 5.64
C GLY A 133 -5.23 7.09 7.07
N ASP A 134 -5.10 8.40 7.26
CA ASP A 134 -5.27 9.06 8.57
C ASP A 134 -6.67 8.86 9.13
N LYS A 135 -7.71 9.01 8.31
CA LYS A 135 -9.10 8.78 8.72
C LYS A 135 -9.32 7.33 9.14
N SER A 136 -8.79 6.39 8.38
CA SER A 136 -8.87 4.95 8.69
C SER A 136 -8.11 4.56 9.95
N ALA A 137 -6.97 5.21 10.24
CA ALA A 137 -6.16 4.90 11.40
C ALA A 137 -6.66 5.57 12.69
N HIS A 138 -7.19 6.79 12.61
CA HIS A 138 -7.37 7.66 13.79
C HIS A 138 -8.80 8.15 14.02
N SER A 139 -9.70 8.08 13.05
CA SER A 139 -11.06 8.56 13.21
C SER A 139 -11.95 7.54 13.92
N ARG A 140 -12.59 7.96 15.01
CA ARG A 140 -13.53 7.11 15.77
C ARG A 140 -14.81 6.75 15.00
N ARG A 141 -15.17 7.52 13.97
CA ARG A 141 -16.47 7.43 13.29
C ARG A 141 -16.35 7.12 11.81
N PHE A 142 -15.15 7.08 11.29
CA PHE A 142 -14.88 6.72 9.91
C PHE A 142 -14.54 5.24 9.84
N ASN A 143 -15.20 4.53 8.97
CA ASN A 143 -14.84 3.19 8.54
C ASN A 143 -14.80 3.23 7.02
N ALA A 144 -13.66 2.94 6.45
CA ALA A 144 -13.49 2.89 5.02
C ALA A 144 -14.37 1.79 4.42
N VAL A 145 -14.99 2.11 3.29
CA VAL A 145 -15.74 1.14 2.49
C VAL A 145 -15.07 0.97 1.13
N ARG A 146 -15.46 -0.09 0.40
CA ARG A 146 -14.90 -0.39 -0.92
C ARG A 146 -14.83 0.83 -1.84
N ASN A 147 -15.93 1.57 -1.92
CA ASN A 147 -16.05 2.74 -2.79
C ASN A 147 -15.04 3.87 -2.45
N ASP A 148 -14.59 3.97 -1.20
CA ASP A 148 -13.58 4.96 -0.82
C ASP A 148 -12.22 4.60 -1.42
N ILE A 149 -11.87 3.32 -1.43
CA ILE A 149 -10.64 2.84 -2.06
C ILE A 149 -10.74 2.87 -3.58
N ASP A 150 -11.87 2.44 -4.15
CA ASP A 150 -12.09 2.43 -5.60
C ASP A 150 -11.98 3.83 -6.22
N LYS A 151 -12.47 4.87 -5.53
CA LYS A 151 -12.38 6.26 -5.98
C LYS A 151 -10.95 6.78 -6.11
N ILE A 152 -10.04 6.32 -5.24
CA ILE A 152 -8.63 6.76 -5.23
C ILE A 152 -7.71 5.80 -5.99
N ASN A 153 -8.21 4.68 -6.50
CA ASN A 153 -7.40 3.68 -7.19
C ASN A 153 -6.63 4.24 -8.41
N PRO A 154 -7.21 5.09 -9.28
CA PRO A 154 -6.46 5.69 -10.38
C PRO A 154 -5.28 6.54 -9.88
N GLU A 155 -5.48 7.30 -8.81
CA GLU A 155 -4.43 8.12 -8.19
C GLU A 155 -3.33 7.27 -7.57
N ILE A 156 -3.67 6.16 -6.88
CA ILE A 156 -2.69 5.25 -6.29
C ILE A 156 -1.71 4.75 -7.36
N ARG A 157 -2.23 4.30 -8.49
CA ARG A 157 -1.40 3.75 -9.58
C ARG A 157 -0.42 4.78 -10.12
N VAL A 158 -0.89 6.00 -10.37
CA VAL A 158 -0.05 7.10 -10.88
C VAL A 158 1.03 7.48 -9.88
N VAL A 159 0.66 7.65 -8.60
CA VAL A 159 1.60 8.02 -7.54
C VAL A 159 2.66 6.95 -7.33
N VAL A 160 2.25 5.68 -7.22
CA VAL A 160 3.19 4.57 -7.02
C VAL A 160 4.16 4.46 -8.18
N GLN A 161 3.67 4.54 -9.42
CA GLN A 161 4.53 4.46 -10.61
C GLN A 161 5.57 5.59 -10.63
N GLU A 162 5.16 6.81 -10.35
CA GLU A 162 6.04 7.97 -10.35
C GLU A 162 7.08 7.92 -9.22
N LEU A 163 6.64 7.56 -8.00
CA LEU A 163 7.54 7.43 -6.85
C LEU A 163 8.54 6.28 -7.02
N VAL A 164 8.15 5.15 -7.60
CA VAL A 164 9.06 4.04 -7.93
C VAL A 164 10.17 4.49 -8.88
N TYR A 165 9.80 5.28 -9.89
CA TYR A 165 10.77 5.88 -10.81
C TYR A 165 11.71 6.86 -10.11
N LEU A 166 11.18 7.78 -9.29
CA LEU A 166 11.97 8.74 -8.53
C LEU A 166 12.90 8.09 -7.51
N ALA A 167 12.49 6.96 -6.95
CA ALA A 167 13.30 6.15 -6.05
C ALA A 167 14.40 5.34 -6.77
N GLY A 168 14.49 5.43 -8.11
CA GLY A 168 15.49 4.68 -8.88
C GLY A 168 15.31 3.16 -8.79
N LEU A 169 14.09 2.69 -8.52
CA LEU A 169 13.79 1.27 -8.35
C LEU A 169 13.45 0.59 -9.69
N LYS A 170 13.16 1.39 -10.70
CA LYS A 170 12.95 0.98 -12.10
C LYS A 170 13.33 2.09 -13.04
#